data_453beb918c69e770f5aab74ff1ab399f
#
_entry.id   453beb918c69e770f5aab74ff1ab399f
#
_cell.length_a   1.000
_cell.length_b   1.000
_cell.length_c   1.000
_cell.angle_alpha   90.00
_cell.angle_beta   90.00
_cell.angle_gamma   90.00
#
_symmetry.space_group_name_H-M   'P 1'
#
loop_
_entity.id
_entity.type
_entity.pdbx_description
1 polymer ?
#
loop_
_entity_poly.entity_id
_entity_poly.type
_entity_poly.pdbx_seq_one_letter_code
_entity_poly.pdbx_strand_id
1 'polypeptide(L)'
;MSLFTIGSSNTDLVIYLDHIPKIGETVIGGESQVIFGGKGANQAVAAKKAGSDVKFITQLGNDNFGNELIKYFISLDFPEKYLLIDKNQPSGIAQIFVSKKGENSIAVASGSNATLFYDRVEIFLDEIMNEDLLLMQFEIPIKTITSIINFCSNKKVRSIINPAPAALLPDEVIKKIWMITPNELEAEFLTGISVIDKKSTLDAAKKIINK
;
A
#
# COMPACT_ATOMS: atom_id res chain seq x y z
N MET A 1 -2.26 11.30 -19.52
CA MET A 1 -2.14 11.32 -18.05
C MET A 1 -2.40 9.91 -17.56
N SER A 2 -1.39 9.29 -17.02
CA SER A 2 -1.46 7.95 -16.41
C SER A 2 -1.36 8.07 -14.88
N LEU A 3 -1.82 7.05 -14.16
CA LEU A 3 -1.60 6.90 -12.74
C LEU A 3 -0.53 5.83 -12.50
N PHE A 4 0.62 6.22 -12.02
CA PHE A 4 1.64 5.29 -11.56
C PHE A 4 1.36 4.94 -10.09
N THR A 5 0.97 3.71 -9.83
CA THR A 5 0.86 3.19 -8.48
C THR A 5 2.10 2.35 -8.18
N ILE A 6 2.82 2.68 -7.12
CA ILE A 6 4.01 1.93 -6.68
C ILE A 6 3.74 1.47 -5.25
N GLY A 7 3.69 0.17 -5.03
CA GLY A 7 3.28 -0.32 -3.72
C GLY A 7 3.20 -1.84 -3.60
N SER A 8 2.63 -2.25 -2.49
CA SER A 8 2.52 -3.63 -2.04
C SER A 8 1.47 -4.44 -2.79
N SER A 9 1.71 -5.75 -2.82
CA SER A 9 0.72 -6.77 -3.17
C SER A 9 0.79 -7.91 -2.16
N ASN A 10 -0.35 -8.35 -1.66
CA ASN A 10 -0.46 -9.45 -0.70
C ASN A 10 -1.47 -10.49 -1.16
N THR A 11 -1.30 -11.70 -0.68
CA THR A 11 -2.37 -12.69 -0.62
C THR A 11 -2.93 -12.68 0.80
N ASP A 12 -4.19 -12.31 0.95
CA ASP A 12 -4.89 -12.25 2.22
C ASP A 12 -5.58 -13.60 2.48
N LEU A 13 -5.16 -14.29 3.54
CA LEU A 13 -5.73 -15.55 4.02
C LEU A 13 -6.73 -15.23 5.13
N VAL A 14 -8.00 -15.16 4.76
CA VAL A 14 -9.08 -14.77 5.67
C VAL A 14 -9.75 -15.99 6.26
N ILE A 15 -9.95 -16.00 7.59
CA ILE A 15 -10.72 -17.00 8.29
C ILE A 15 -11.83 -16.32 9.09
N TYR A 16 -13.08 -16.68 8.81
CA TYR A 16 -14.25 -16.21 9.55
C TYR A 16 -14.54 -17.15 10.72
N LEU A 17 -14.59 -16.62 11.94
CA LEU A 17 -14.71 -17.40 13.18
C LEU A 17 -15.83 -16.85 14.05
N ASP A 18 -16.25 -17.62 15.03
CA ASP A 18 -17.21 -17.13 16.06
C ASP A 18 -16.59 -16.00 16.88
N HIS A 19 -15.32 -16.14 17.24
CA HIS A 19 -14.51 -15.14 17.95
C HIS A 19 -13.05 -15.29 17.56
N ILE A 20 -12.25 -14.25 17.77
CA ILE A 20 -10.81 -14.27 17.54
C ILE A 20 -10.14 -15.16 18.62
N PRO A 21 -9.29 -16.14 18.25
CA PRO A 21 -8.62 -17.02 19.19
C PRO A 21 -7.80 -16.26 20.22
N LYS A 22 -7.91 -16.64 21.49
CA LYS A 22 -7.03 -16.17 22.55
C LYS A 22 -5.70 -16.92 22.53
N ILE A 23 -4.71 -16.43 23.26
CA ILE A 23 -3.41 -17.11 23.40
C ILE A 23 -3.62 -18.50 23.97
N GLY A 24 -3.12 -19.52 23.22
CA GLY A 24 -3.25 -20.93 23.59
C GLY A 24 -4.60 -21.58 23.23
N GLU A 25 -5.54 -20.83 22.64
CA GLU A 25 -6.84 -21.34 22.22
C GLU A 25 -6.80 -21.86 20.78
N THR A 26 -7.47 -22.99 20.53
CA THR A 26 -7.78 -23.47 19.20
C THR A 26 -9.27 -23.33 18.93
N VAL A 27 -9.65 -22.51 17.96
CA VAL A 27 -11.03 -22.39 17.50
C VAL A 27 -11.19 -23.20 16.21
N ILE A 28 -12.11 -24.16 16.22
CA ILE A 28 -12.41 -25.02 15.06
C ILE A 28 -13.72 -24.58 14.43
N GLY A 29 -13.74 -24.53 13.11
CA GLY A 29 -14.90 -24.15 12.30
C GLY A 29 -14.66 -22.83 11.57
N GLY A 30 -15.70 -22.39 10.88
CA GLY A 30 -15.65 -21.18 10.07
C GLY A 30 -15.39 -21.43 8.60
N GLU A 31 -15.46 -20.36 7.83
CA GLU A 31 -15.16 -20.34 6.41
C GLU A 31 -13.80 -19.69 6.18
N SER A 32 -13.11 -20.09 5.13
CA SER A 32 -11.86 -19.45 4.72
C SER A 32 -11.95 -18.91 3.30
N GLN A 33 -11.27 -17.80 3.05
CA GLN A 33 -11.16 -17.21 1.73
C GLN A 33 -9.71 -16.80 1.46
N VAL A 34 -9.30 -16.91 0.20
CA VAL A 34 -8.06 -16.36 -0.32
C VAL A 34 -8.43 -15.14 -1.16
N ILE A 35 -7.96 -13.96 -0.75
CA ILE A 35 -8.27 -12.69 -1.41
C ILE A 35 -6.96 -12.02 -1.81
N PHE A 36 -6.92 -11.42 -2.99
CA PHE A 36 -5.77 -10.62 -3.38
C PHE A 36 -5.90 -9.21 -2.82
N GLY A 37 -4.89 -8.78 -2.09
CA GLY A 37 -4.86 -7.56 -1.31
C GLY A 37 -3.52 -6.84 -1.36
N GLY A 38 -3.21 -6.12 -0.29
CA GLY A 38 -2.13 -5.15 -0.22
C GLY A 38 -2.61 -3.75 -0.61
N LYS A 39 -2.15 -2.73 0.11
CA LYS A 39 -2.64 -1.34 -0.09
C LYS A 39 -2.34 -0.83 -1.49
N GLY A 40 -1.16 -1.16 -2.04
CA GLY A 40 -0.78 -0.81 -3.41
C GLY A 40 -1.71 -1.45 -4.43
N ALA A 41 -1.92 -2.77 -4.34
CA ALA A 41 -2.79 -3.51 -5.23
C ALA A 41 -4.24 -3.03 -5.15
N ASN A 42 -4.77 -2.82 -3.94
CA ASN A 42 -6.14 -2.36 -3.75
C ASN A 42 -6.38 -0.99 -4.41
N GLN A 43 -5.46 -0.05 -4.26
CA GLN A 43 -5.56 1.27 -4.87
C GLN A 43 -5.39 1.21 -6.40
N ALA A 44 -4.45 0.43 -6.90
CA ALA A 44 -4.24 0.24 -8.33
C ALA A 44 -5.48 -0.37 -9.01
N VAL A 45 -6.04 -1.44 -8.42
CA VAL A 45 -7.25 -2.12 -8.93
C VAL A 45 -8.47 -1.19 -8.86
N ALA A 46 -8.64 -0.44 -7.77
CA ALA A 46 -9.73 0.52 -7.64
C ALA A 46 -9.66 1.62 -8.72
N ALA A 47 -8.48 2.20 -8.93
CA ALA A 47 -8.27 3.21 -9.96
C ALA A 47 -8.49 2.65 -11.38
N LYS A 48 -8.02 1.43 -11.65
CA LYS A 48 -8.23 0.74 -12.93
C LYS A 48 -9.72 0.51 -13.20
N LYS A 49 -10.46 0.01 -12.20
CA LYS A 49 -11.92 -0.19 -12.29
C LYS A 49 -12.69 1.12 -12.44
N ALA A 50 -12.14 2.23 -11.95
CA ALA A 50 -12.70 3.58 -12.16
C ALA A 50 -12.36 4.16 -13.55
N GLY A 51 -11.67 3.42 -14.42
CA GLY A 51 -11.37 3.82 -15.80
C GLY A 51 -10.04 4.56 -15.99
N SER A 52 -9.18 4.59 -14.98
CA SER A 52 -7.85 5.21 -15.11
C SER A 52 -6.88 4.34 -15.90
N ASP A 53 -5.97 4.96 -16.66
CA ASP A 53 -4.78 4.30 -17.20
C ASP A 53 -3.76 4.11 -16.07
N VAL A 54 -3.72 2.89 -15.49
CA VAL A 54 -2.90 2.59 -14.32
C VAL A 54 -1.67 1.76 -14.71
N LYS A 55 -0.51 2.22 -14.28
CA LYS A 55 0.76 1.49 -14.33
C LYS A 55 1.11 1.09 -12.91
N PHE A 56 0.94 -0.19 -12.59
CA PHE A 56 1.12 -0.71 -11.24
C PHE A 56 2.48 -1.41 -11.09
N ILE A 57 3.43 -0.75 -10.43
CA ILE A 57 4.75 -1.28 -10.14
C ILE A 57 4.71 -1.93 -8.76
N THR A 58 4.90 -3.24 -8.72
CA THR A 58 4.89 -4.04 -7.49
C THR A 58 5.90 -5.19 -7.59
N GLN A 59 6.25 -5.77 -6.46
CA GLN A 59 7.17 -6.91 -6.41
C GLN A 59 6.54 -8.11 -5.73
N LEU A 60 6.59 -9.25 -6.37
CA LEU A 60 6.00 -10.51 -5.99
C LEU A 60 7.10 -11.55 -5.75
N GLY A 61 6.84 -12.54 -4.93
CA GLY A 61 7.76 -13.66 -4.76
C GLY A 61 7.67 -14.66 -5.92
N ASN A 62 8.72 -15.45 -6.08
CA ASN A 62 8.74 -16.57 -7.03
C ASN A 62 8.11 -17.82 -6.37
N ASP A 63 6.83 -17.72 -6.03
CA ASP A 63 6.05 -18.76 -5.36
C ASP A 63 4.62 -18.88 -5.94
N ASN A 64 3.82 -19.79 -5.38
CA ASN A 64 2.45 -20.01 -5.86
C ASN A 64 1.58 -18.75 -5.71
N PHE A 65 1.70 -18.01 -4.61
CA PHE A 65 0.94 -16.77 -4.39
C PHE A 65 1.35 -15.68 -5.39
N GLY A 66 2.64 -15.53 -5.66
CA GLY A 66 3.13 -14.61 -6.69
C GLY A 66 2.59 -14.95 -8.07
N ASN A 67 2.60 -16.23 -8.45
CA ASN A 67 2.06 -16.67 -9.73
C ASN A 67 0.56 -16.40 -9.87
N GLU A 68 -0.22 -16.60 -8.81
CA GLU A 68 -1.66 -16.31 -8.83
C GLU A 68 -1.93 -14.79 -8.87
N LEU A 69 -1.16 -13.98 -8.15
CA LEU A 69 -1.24 -12.52 -8.22
C LEU A 69 -0.90 -11.98 -9.62
N ILE A 70 0.13 -12.53 -10.29
CA ILE A 70 0.47 -12.16 -11.68
C ILE A 70 -0.73 -12.46 -12.60
N LYS A 71 -1.28 -13.67 -12.55
CA LYS A 71 -2.45 -14.04 -13.36
C LYS A 71 -3.63 -13.09 -13.10
N TYR A 72 -3.87 -12.76 -11.83
CA TYR A 72 -4.94 -11.82 -11.45
C TYR A 72 -4.72 -10.43 -12.04
N PHE A 73 -3.51 -9.86 -11.91
CA PHE A 73 -3.25 -8.53 -12.47
C PHE A 73 -3.29 -8.52 -14.00
N ILE A 74 -2.78 -9.56 -14.66
CA ILE A 74 -2.89 -9.69 -16.13
C ILE A 74 -4.36 -9.78 -16.55
N SER A 75 -5.20 -10.50 -15.81
CA SER A 75 -6.66 -10.58 -16.10
C SER A 75 -7.40 -9.25 -15.96
N LEU A 76 -6.80 -8.29 -15.27
CA LEU A 76 -7.28 -6.91 -15.14
C LEU A 76 -6.58 -5.94 -16.10
N ASP A 77 -5.87 -6.44 -17.10
CA ASP A 77 -5.12 -5.66 -18.10
C ASP A 77 -4.03 -4.76 -17.50
N PHE A 78 -3.37 -5.17 -16.41
CA PHE A 78 -2.15 -4.53 -15.95
C PHE A 78 -0.95 -5.00 -16.80
N PRO A 79 -0.08 -4.09 -17.28
CA PRO A 79 1.09 -4.48 -18.06
C PRO A 79 2.09 -5.30 -17.22
N GLU A 80 2.41 -6.50 -17.69
CA GLU A 80 3.27 -7.46 -16.99
C GLU A 80 4.66 -6.92 -16.67
N LYS A 81 5.21 -6.01 -17.51
CA LYS A 81 6.53 -5.41 -17.31
C LYS A 81 6.72 -4.69 -15.97
N TYR A 82 5.63 -4.30 -15.31
CA TYR A 82 5.65 -3.64 -13.99
C TYR A 82 5.47 -4.60 -12.82
N LEU A 83 5.23 -5.89 -13.09
CA LEU A 83 5.09 -6.94 -12.08
C LEU A 83 6.45 -7.60 -11.86
N LEU A 84 7.20 -7.08 -10.90
CA LEU A 84 8.57 -7.54 -10.62
C LEU A 84 8.56 -8.84 -9.82
N ILE A 85 9.56 -9.70 -10.07
CA ILE A 85 9.73 -10.95 -9.32
C ILE A 85 10.99 -10.89 -8.47
N ASP A 86 10.83 -11.17 -7.18
CA ASP A 86 11.92 -11.46 -6.26
C ASP A 86 12.14 -12.96 -6.20
N LYS A 87 13.35 -13.41 -6.53
CA LYS A 87 13.70 -14.85 -6.50
C LYS A 87 14.09 -15.33 -5.10
N ASN A 88 14.33 -14.42 -4.17
CA ASN A 88 14.89 -14.69 -2.85
C ASN A 88 13.88 -14.50 -1.71
N GLN A 89 12.77 -13.81 -1.96
CA GLN A 89 11.74 -13.55 -0.96
C GLN A 89 10.40 -14.14 -1.41
N PRO A 90 9.60 -14.69 -0.48
CA PRO A 90 8.24 -15.11 -0.78
C PRO A 90 7.34 -13.89 -1.04
N SER A 91 6.19 -14.12 -1.65
CA SER A 91 5.15 -13.10 -1.79
C SER A 91 4.66 -12.62 -0.42
N GLY A 92 4.20 -11.36 -0.35
CA GLY A 92 3.56 -10.83 0.85
C GLY A 92 2.25 -11.57 1.15
N ILE A 93 2.03 -11.89 2.43
CA ILE A 93 0.79 -12.51 2.90
C ILE A 93 0.24 -11.75 4.11
N ALA A 94 -1.09 -11.71 4.24
CA ALA A 94 -1.77 -11.30 5.45
C ALA A 94 -2.61 -12.47 5.99
N GLN A 95 -2.46 -12.75 7.28
CA GLN A 95 -3.36 -13.65 8.02
C GLN A 95 -4.43 -12.80 8.69
N ILE A 96 -5.69 -13.04 8.34
CA ILE A 96 -6.80 -12.20 8.80
C ILE A 96 -7.85 -13.08 9.49
N PHE A 97 -8.09 -12.85 10.76
CA PHE A 97 -9.20 -13.45 11.50
C PHE A 97 -10.33 -12.43 11.61
N VAL A 98 -11.55 -12.85 11.27
CA VAL A 98 -12.74 -12.01 11.35
C VAL A 98 -13.77 -12.69 12.25
N SER A 99 -14.18 -12.02 13.34
CA SER A 99 -15.21 -12.53 14.22
C SER A 99 -16.61 -12.28 13.68
N LYS A 100 -17.62 -13.02 14.18
CA LYS A 100 -19.05 -12.77 13.87
C LYS A 100 -19.51 -11.35 14.22
N LYS A 101 -18.79 -10.65 15.11
CA LYS A 101 -19.08 -9.25 15.48
C LYS A 101 -18.44 -8.23 14.51
N GLY A 102 -17.68 -8.69 13.51
CA GLY A 102 -16.95 -7.83 12.60
C GLY A 102 -15.61 -7.32 13.13
N GLU A 103 -15.17 -7.79 14.31
CA GLU A 103 -13.83 -7.52 14.83
C GLU A 103 -12.82 -8.26 13.96
N ASN A 104 -11.65 -7.67 13.73
CA ASN A 104 -10.57 -8.32 13.00
C ASN A 104 -9.24 -8.32 13.75
N SER A 105 -8.41 -9.30 13.43
CA SER A 105 -7.01 -9.36 13.85
C SER A 105 -6.18 -9.73 12.64
N ILE A 106 -5.16 -8.92 12.36
CA ILE A 106 -4.37 -9.02 11.13
C ILE A 106 -2.90 -9.11 11.47
N ALA A 107 -2.22 -10.09 10.88
CA ALA A 107 -0.77 -10.19 10.90
C ALA A 107 -0.26 -10.23 9.44
N VAL A 108 0.75 -9.41 9.14
CA VAL A 108 1.31 -9.29 7.79
C VAL A 108 2.77 -9.76 7.78
N ALA A 109 3.08 -10.67 6.87
CA ALA A 109 4.45 -10.98 6.48
C ALA A 109 4.70 -10.27 5.14
N SER A 110 5.52 -9.22 5.16
CA SER A 110 5.73 -8.34 4.00
C SER A 110 6.36 -9.04 2.80
N GLY A 111 7.19 -10.07 3.03
CA GLY A 111 7.86 -10.82 1.94
C GLY A 111 8.56 -9.88 0.94
N SER A 112 8.32 -10.10 -0.33
CA SER A 112 8.89 -9.33 -1.44
C SER A 112 8.54 -7.84 -1.42
N ASN A 113 7.45 -7.43 -0.76
CA ASN A 113 7.16 -6.01 -0.59
C ASN A 113 8.25 -5.28 0.18
N ALA A 114 8.88 -5.94 1.18
CA ALA A 114 9.95 -5.37 1.99
C ALA A 114 11.27 -5.20 1.22
N THR A 115 11.40 -5.81 0.06
CA THR A 115 12.59 -5.75 -0.81
C THR A 115 12.33 -5.01 -2.12
N LEU A 116 11.21 -4.32 -2.26
CA LEU A 116 10.98 -3.41 -3.38
C LEU A 116 11.84 -2.15 -3.17
N PHE A 117 13.16 -2.30 -3.38
CA PHE A 117 14.12 -1.22 -3.23
C PHE A 117 14.09 -0.27 -4.43
N TYR A 118 14.69 0.91 -4.28
CA TYR A 118 14.68 1.97 -5.28
C TYR A 118 15.27 1.52 -6.63
N ASP A 119 16.36 0.79 -6.63
CA ASP A 119 17.03 0.25 -7.82
C ASP A 119 16.12 -0.66 -8.66
N ARG A 120 15.16 -1.34 -8.02
CA ARG A 120 14.16 -2.16 -8.72
C ARG A 120 13.09 -1.32 -9.42
N VAL A 121 12.82 -0.13 -8.92
CA VAL A 121 11.78 0.78 -9.43
C VAL A 121 12.34 1.81 -10.39
N GLU A 122 13.60 2.23 -10.18
CA GLU A 122 14.27 3.32 -10.90
C GLU A 122 14.16 3.21 -12.41
N ILE A 123 14.26 1.99 -12.96
CA ILE A 123 14.18 1.72 -14.40
C ILE A 123 12.85 2.14 -15.04
N PHE A 124 11.79 2.34 -14.25
CA PHE A 124 10.47 2.77 -14.71
C PHE A 124 10.19 4.25 -14.46
N LEU A 125 10.99 4.91 -13.62
CA LEU A 125 10.71 6.30 -13.21
C LEU A 125 10.87 7.29 -14.37
N ASP A 126 11.67 6.96 -15.38
CA ASP A 126 11.82 7.80 -16.56
C ASP A 126 10.58 7.81 -17.45
N GLU A 127 9.72 6.78 -17.34
CA GLU A 127 8.44 6.74 -18.04
C GLU A 127 7.39 7.71 -17.44
N ILE A 128 7.61 8.21 -16.20
CA ILE A 128 6.69 9.12 -15.53
C ILE A 128 6.90 10.54 -16.06
N MET A 129 5.84 11.12 -16.62
CA MET A 129 5.83 12.47 -17.16
C MET A 129 5.19 13.46 -16.16
N ASN A 130 5.43 14.76 -16.34
CA ASN A 130 4.96 15.80 -15.41
C ASN A 130 3.43 15.91 -15.29
N GLU A 131 2.69 15.47 -16.32
CA GLU A 131 1.22 15.41 -16.31
C GLU A 131 0.66 14.18 -15.61
N ASP A 132 1.49 13.17 -15.30
CA ASP A 132 1.06 11.94 -14.62
C ASP A 132 0.91 12.15 -13.12
N LEU A 133 0.30 11.17 -12.47
CA LEU A 133 0.15 11.12 -11.02
C LEU A 133 0.93 9.92 -10.46
N LEU A 134 1.54 10.12 -9.31
CA LEU A 134 2.15 9.06 -8.52
C LEU A 134 1.29 8.76 -7.30
N LEU A 135 1.01 7.48 -7.02
CA LEU A 135 0.26 7.03 -5.85
C LEU A 135 1.04 5.96 -5.10
N MET A 136 1.32 6.20 -3.80
CA MET A 136 2.07 5.26 -2.96
C MET A 136 1.46 5.14 -1.55
N GLN A 137 1.87 4.06 -0.85
CA GLN A 137 1.50 3.73 0.53
C GLN A 137 2.76 3.29 1.28
N PHE A 138 2.65 3.00 2.59
CA PHE A 138 3.83 2.69 3.42
C PHE A 138 4.03 1.18 3.68
N GLU A 139 3.57 0.32 2.79
CA GLU A 139 3.81 -1.14 2.87
C GLU A 139 5.04 -1.62 2.08
N ILE A 140 5.83 -0.68 1.55
CA ILE A 140 7.15 -0.91 0.93
C ILE A 140 8.20 -0.10 1.69
N PRO A 141 9.51 -0.30 1.46
CA PRO A 141 10.53 0.40 2.24
C PRO A 141 10.41 1.92 2.17
N ILE A 142 10.37 2.58 3.32
CA ILE A 142 10.26 4.06 3.45
C ILE A 142 11.39 4.78 2.69
N LYS A 143 12.59 4.20 2.65
CA LYS A 143 13.71 4.74 1.86
C LYS A 143 13.39 4.78 0.37
N THR A 144 12.75 3.74 -0.15
CA THR A 144 12.29 3.68 -1.55
C THR A 144 11.27 4.77 -1.82
N ILE A 145 10.26 4.90 -0.96
CA ILE A 145 9.21 5.94 -1.07
C ILE A 145 9.84 7.33 -1.08
N THR A 146 10.75 7.59 -0.13
CA THR A 146 11.47 8.88 -0.02
C THR A 146 12.24 9.20 -1.31
N SER A 147 12.96 8.23 -1.86
CA SER A 147 13.74 8.42 -3.09
C SER A 147 12.83 8.70 -4.30
N ILE A 148 11.71 7.98 -4.42
CA ILE A 148 10.75 8.17 -5.50
C ILE A 148 10.07 9.55 -5.39
N ILE A 149 9.65 9.98 -4.20
CA ILE A 149 9.07 11.32 -3.99
C ILE A 149 10.06 12.40 -4.42
N ASN A 150 11.34 12.27 -4.03
CA ASN A 150 12.38 13.22 -4.42
C ASN A 150 12.57 13.28 -5.93
N PHE A 151 12.63 12.13 -6.60
CA PHE A 151 12.72 12.03 -8.05
C PHE A 151 11.52 12.70 -8.74
N CYS A 152 10.31 12.35 -8.34
CA CYS A 152 9.07 12.88 -8.92
C CYS A 152 8.91 14.38 -8.68
N SER A 153 9.30 14.87 -7.51
CA SER A 153 9.30 16.31 -7.22
C SER A 153 10.22 17.09 -8.17
N ASN A 154 11.41 16.57 -8.48
CA ASN A 154 12.32 17.20 -9.44
C ASN A 154 11.74 17.23 -10.86
N LYS A 155 10.93 16.25 -11.23
CA LYS A 155 10.17 16.20 -12.49
C LYS A 155 8.84 16.97 -12.45
N LYS A 156 8.48 17.60 -11.32
CA LYS A 156 7.20 18.27 -11.08
C LYS A 156 5.98 17.36 -11.18
N VAL A 157 6.15 16.08 -10.93
CA VAL A 157 5.08 15.08 -10.87
C VAL A 157 4.36 15.18 -9.53
N ARG A 158 3.04 15.22 -9.54
CA ARG A 158 2.21 15.27 -8.33
C ARG A 158 2.16 13.90 -7.67
N SER A 159 2.60 13.82 -6.41
CA SER A 159 2.54 12.60 -5.61
C SER A 159 1.37 12.61 -4.64
N ILE A 160 0.65 11.50 -4.58
CA ILE A 160 -0.44 11.22 -3.64
C ILE A 160 0.06 10.12 -2.72
N ILE A 161 0.04 10.36 -1.41
CA ILE A 161 0.53 9.42 -0.41
C ILE A 161 -0.59 9.04 0.56
N ASN A 162 -0.90 7.76 0.63
CA ASN A 162 -1.66 7.19 1.73
C ASN A 162 -0.66 6.73 2.81
N PRO A 163 -0.57 7.39 3.99
CA PRO A 163 0.47 7.13 4.98
C PRO A 163 0.13 5.92 5.86
N ALA A 164 -0.23 4.81 5.23
CA ALA A 164 -0.67 3.57 5.85
C ALA A 164 0.27 2.39 5.49
N PRO A 165 0.72 1.59 6.50
CA PRO A 165 0.60 1.81 7.93
C PRO A 165 1.36 3.06 8.40
N ALA A 166 0.91 3.66 9.51
CA ALA A 166 1.48 4.92 10.00
C ALA A 166 3.00 4.84 10.20
N ALA A 167 3.73 5.73 9.55
CA ALA A 167 5.18 5.87 9.64
C ALA A 167 5.59 7.33 9.45
N LEU A 168 6.80 7.68 9.90
CA LEU A 168 7.32 9.04 9.74
C LEU A 168 8.11 9.16 8.43
N LEU A 169 7.87 10.25 7.73
CA LEU A 169 8.74 10.76 6.67
C LEU A 169 9.48 12.00 7.16
N PRO A 170 10.70 12.26 6.67
CA PRO A 170 11.37 13.53 6.91
C PRO A 170 10.52 14.71 6.43
N ASP A 171 10.52 15.82 7.20
CA ASP A 171 9.70 16.99 6.87
C ASP A 171 10.03 17.57 5.48
N GLU A 172 11.30 17.49 5.05
CA GLU A 172 11.72 17.91 3.70
C GLU A 172 11.13 17.05 2.58
N VAL A 173 10.70 15.82 2.89
CA VAL A 173 10.00 14.93 1.95
C VAL A 173 8.51 15.22 1.96
N ILE A 174 7.93 15.46 3.14
CA ILE A 174 6.51 15.82 3.28
C ILE A 174 6.18 17.07 2.45
N LYS A 175 7.03 18.09 2.46
CA LYS A 175 6.87 19.34 1.66
C LYS A 175 6.79 19.11 0.14
N LYS A 176 7.23 17.96 -0.35
CA LYS A 176 7.21 17.59 -1.78
C LYS A 176 5.96 16.82 -2.18
N ILE A 177 5.16 16.39 -1.20
CA ILE A 177 3.93 15.63 -1.43
C ILE A 177 2.82 16.61 -1.86
N TRP A 178 2.16 16.31 -2.98
CA TRP A 178 1.03 17.11 -3.44
C TRP A 178 -0.24 16.86 -2.64
N MET A 179 -0.50 15.60 -2.25
CA MET A 179 -1.67 15.20 -1.46
C MET A 179 -1.31 14.07 -0.50
N ILE A 180 -1.80 14.15 0.73
CA ILE A 180 -1.71 13.07 1.72
C ILE A 180 -3.11 12.74 2.25
N THR A 181 -3.40 11.43 2.40
CA THR A 181 -4.75 10.94 2.74
C THR A 181 -4.74 10.05 3.99
N PRO A 182 -4.43 10.60 5.16
CA PRO A 182 -4.44 9.84 6.41
C PRO A 182 -5.86 9.58 6.91
N ASN A 183 -6.09 8.44 7.56
CA ASN A 183 -7.22 8.24 8.45
C ASN A 183 -6.99 8.94 9.80
N GLU A 184 -7.93 8.80 10.76
CA GLU A 184 -7.86 9.46 12.06
C GLU A 184 -6.61 9.04 12.85
N LEU A 185 -6.30 7.74 12.88
CA LEU A 185 -5.14 7.19 13.61
C LEU A 185 -3.82 7.61 12.96
N GLU A 186 -3.76 7.60 11.65
CA GLU A 186 -2.59 8.05 10.88
C GLU A 186 -2.36 9.56 11.06
N ALA A 187 -3.44 10.35 11.03
CA ALA A 187 -3.36 11.79 11.28
C ALA A 187 -2.92 12.09 12.72
N GLU A 188 -3.42 11.35 13.72
CA GLU A 188 -2.96 11.45 15.10
C GLU A 188 -1.48 11.10 15.22
N PHE A 189 -1.04 9.99 14.59
CA PHE A 189 0.37 9.59 14.58
C PHE A 189 1.29 10.67 13.98
N LEU A 190 0.88 11.27 12.85
CA LEU A 190 1.67 12.29 12.15
C LEU A 190 1.71 13.64 12.86
N THR A 191 0.68 13.94 13.66
CA THR A 191 0.50 15.27 14.25
C THR A 191 0.57 15.30 15.77
N GLY A 192 0.30 14.17 16.44
CA GLY A 192 0.09 14.11 17.89
C GLY A 192 -1.25 14.74 18.33
N ILE A 193 -2.18 14.99 17.40
CA ILE A 193 -3.52 15.52 17.68
C ILE A 193 -4.52 14.39 17.52
N SER A 194 -5.23 14.04 18.60
CA SER A 194 -6.29 13.03 18.54
C SER A 194 -7.48 13.54 17.74
N VAL A 195 -7.85 12.79 16.70
CA VAL A 195 -8.88 13.17 15.72
C VAL A 195 -10.21 12.54 16.11
N ILE A 196 -11.06 13.31 16.82
CA ILE A 196 -12.34 12.83 17.37
C ILE A 196 -13.54 13.61 16.87
N ASP A 197 -13.32 14.77 16.26
CA ASP A 197 -14.36 15.66 15.75
C ASP A 197 -13.85 16.52 14.59
N LYS A 198 -14.75 17.34 14.01
CA LYS A 198 -14.40 18.22 12.89
C LYS A 198 -13.32 19.25 13.24
N LYS A 199 -13.29 19.74 14.48
CA LYS A 199 -12.30 20.74 14.91
C LYS A 199 -10.91 20.13 14.97
N SER A 200 -10.76 19.01 15.67
CA SER A 200 -9.50 18.26 15.76
C SER A 200 -9.02 17.76 14.41
N THR A 201 -9.93 17.37 13.49
CA THR A 201 -9.59 17.05 12.10
C THR A 201 -8.95 18.26 11.38
N LEU A 202 -9.56 19.45 11.50
CA LEU A 202 -9.00 20.66 10.88
C LEU A 202 -7.67 21.06 11.49
N ASP A 203 -7.50 20.92 12.80
CA ASP A 203 -6.24 21.24 13.47
C ASP A 203 -5.12 20.29 13.06
N ALA A 204 -5.41 18.96 12.95
CA ALA A 204 -4.48 17.98 12.42
C ALA A 204 -4.10 18.27 10.95
N ALA A 205 -5.09 18.56 10.10
CA ALA A 205 -4.84 18.91 8.69
C ALA A 205 -3.96 20.16 8.54
N LYS A 206 -4.23 21.24 9.30
CA LYS A 206 -3.39 22.44 9.31
C LYS A 206 -1.96 22.14 9.74
N LYS A 207 -1.78 21.27 10.76
CA LYS A 207 -0.45 20.88 11.24
C LYS A 207 0.34 20.11 10.19
N ILE A 208 -0.33 19.27 9.38
CA ILE A 208 0.32 18.54 8.26
C ILE A 208 0.69 19.54 7.14
N ILE A 209 -0.22 20.45 6.77
CA ILE A 209 0.01 21.43 5.69
C ILE A 209 1.15 22.41 6.02
N ASN A 210 1.36 22.70 7.31
CA ASN A 210 2.39 23.64 7.76
C ASN A 210 3.78 22.95 7.98
N LYS A 211 3.89 21.65 7.74
CA LYS A 211 5.18 20.96 7.75
C LYS A 211 5.94 21.18 6.46
#